data_cd2fbe033ff3f352769df1c60dc664c6
#
_entry.id   cd2fbe033ff3f352769df1c60dc664c6
#
_cell.length_a   1.000
_cell.length_b   1.000
_cell.length_c   1.000
_cell.angle_alpha   90.00
_cell.angle_beta   90.00
_cell.angle_gamma   90.00
#
_symmetry.space_group_name_H-M   'P 1'
#
loop_
_entity.id
_entity.type
_entity.pdbx_description
1 polymer ?
#
loop_
_entity_poly.entity_id
_entity_poly.type
_entity_poly.pdbx_seq_one_letter_code
_entity_poly.pdbx_strand_id
1 'polypeptide(L)'
;MMIAACLLGPSRGLAHPLGNFSINQYAGIRITSEAVEIRYLVDLAEIPTFQEMQDWGIVATVGDASLERYLPGKMEALKRGLRLDVDGHPLSLQTVSTEILFPPGAGGLPTMKLGALYRASLSSGASGARVLHYRDTNFASR
;
A
#
# COMPACT_ATOMS: atom_id res chain seq x y z
N MET A 1 -29.51 -59.90 -16.72
CA MET A 1 -28.25 -59.20 -16.34
C MET A 1 -28.50 -57.71 -16.52
N MET A 2 -28.80 -56.97 -15.46
CA MET A 2 -29.04 -55.53 -15.51
C MET A 2 -27.73 -54.80 -15.12
N ILE A 3 -27.20 -54.00 -16.03
CA ILE A 3 -26.03 -53.15 -15.78
C ILE A 3 -26.54 -51.83 -15.25
N ALA A 4 -26.28 -51.53 -13.96
CA ALA A 4 -26.55 -50.25 -13.35
C ALA A 4 -25.42 -49.26 -13.71
N ALA A 5 -25.71 -48.28 -14.54
CA ALA A 5 -24.78 -47.20 -14.83
C ALA A 5 -24.85 -46.15 -13.73
N CYS A 6 -23.82 -46.08 -12.86
CA CYS A 6 -23.66 -44.98 -11.91
C CYS A 6 -23.25 -43.70 -12.66
N LEU A 7 -24.16 -42.74 -12.77
CA LEU A 7 -23.91 -41.38 -13.23
C LEU A 7 -23.21 -40.61 -12.09
N LEU A 8 -21.89 -40.57 -12.12
CA LEU A 8 -21.09 -39.66 -11.30
C LEU A 8 -21.20 -38.26 -11.93
N GLY A 9 -22.12 -37.45 -11.41
CA GLY A 9 -22.17 -36.04 -11.77
C GLY A 9 -20.89 -35.29 -11.29
N PRO A 10 -20.39 -34.30 -12.06
CA PRO A 10 -19.25 -33.52 -11.62
C PRO A 10 -19.64 -32.70 -10.37
N SER A 11 -19.04 -33.05 -9.23
CA SER A 11 -19.09 -32.21 -8.04
C SER A 11 -18.36 -30.90 -8.38
N ARG A 12 -19.09 -29.79 -8.43
CA ARG A 12 -18.48 -28.46 -8.45
C ARG A 12 -17.75 -28.28 -7.12
N GLY A 13 -16.45 -28.55 -7.12
CA GLY A 13 -15.57 -28.16 -6.04
C GLY A 13 -15.60 -26.65 -5.98
N LEU A 14 -16.27 -26.10 -4.97
CA LEU A 14 -16.06 -24.73 -4.57
C LEU A 14 -14.65 -24.67 -3.99
N ALA A 15 -13.66 -24.40 -4.83
CA ALA A 15 -12.38 -23.94 -4.36
C ALA A 15 -12.66 -22.59 -3.70
N HIS A 16 -12.75 -22.56 -2.37
CA HIS A 16 -12.71 -21.30 -1.64
C HIS A 16 -11.39 -20.62 -2.01
N PRO A 17 -11.40 -19.43 -2.61
CA PRO A 17 -10.16 -18.72 -2.81
C PRO A 17 -9.59 -18.47 -1.41
N LEU A 18 -8.51 -19.18 -1.07
CA LEU A 18 -7.66 -18.79 0.03
C LEU A 18 -7.32 -17.33 -0.22
N GLY A 19 -7.53 -16.44 0.76
CA GLY A 19 -7.37 -14.99 0.60
C GLY A 19 -6.11 -14.63 -0.16
N ASN A 20 -6.15 -13.52 -0.87
CA ASN A 20 -5.04 -13.05 -1.69
C ASN A 20 -3.92 -12.51 -0.78
N PHE A 21 -2.66 -12.81 -1.13
CA PHE A 21 -1.44 -12.35 -0.41
C PHE A 21 -0.81 -11.10 -1.03
N SER A 22 -1.41 -10.52 -2.06
CA SER A 22 -0.76 -9.44 -2.79
C SER A 22 -0.65 -8.15 -1.96
N ILE A 23 0.47 -7.45 -2.16
CA ILE A 23 0.69 -6.09 -1.73
C ILE A 23 1.08 -5.30 -2.96
N ASN A 24 0.25 -4.33 -3.35
CA ASN A 24 0.49 -3.48 -4.50
C ASN A 24 0.90 -2.08 -4.03
N GLN A 25 1.86 -1.49 -4.73
CA GLN A 25 2.37 -0.16 -4.44
C GLN A 25 2.21 0.73 -5.66
N TYR A 26 1.88 1.99 -5.42
CA TYR A 26 1.82 3.02 -6.44
C TYR A 26 2.44 4.30 -5.92
N ALA A 27 3.29 4.92 -6.73
CA ALA A 27 3.87 6.22 -6.46
C ALA A 27 3.61 7.17 -7.65
N GLY A 28 2.74 8.15 -7.46
CA GLY A 28 2.52 9.24 -8.40
C GLY A 28 3.40 10.43 -8.03
N ILE A 29 4.35 10.80 -8.89
CA ILE A 29 5.31 11.89 -8.62
C ILE A 29 4.89 13.13 -9.41
N ARG A 30 4.70 14.24 -8.71
CA ARG A 30 4.44 15.57 -9.27
C ARG A 30 5.60 16.49 -8.95
N ILE A 31 6.16 17.11 -9.99
CA ILE A 31 7.28 18.04 -9.86
C ILE A 31 6.80 19.43 -10.21
N THR A 32 7.11 20.41 -9.37
CA THR A 32 6.91 21.83 -9.60
C THR A 32 8.24 22.56 -9.50
N SER A 33 8.27 23.88 -9.73
CA SER A 33 9.45 24.70 -9.51
C SER A 33 9.89 24.77 -8.04
N GLU A 34 9.00 24.47 -7.09
CA GLU A 34 9.22 24.69 -5.66
C GLU A 34 9.32 23.38 -4.87
N ALA A 35 8.74 22.29 -5.38
CA ALA A 35 8.63 21.06 -4.63
C ALA A 35 8.46 19.83 -5.52
N VAL A 36 8.78 18.68 -4.94
CA VAL A 36 8.38 17.37 -5.43
C VAL A 36 7.33 16.81 -4.47
N GLU A 37 6.20 16.38 -5.01
CA GLU A 37 5.13 15.72 -4.27
C GLU A 37 5.05 14.26 -4.70
N ILE A 38 4.91 13.36 -3.73
CA ILE A 38 4.73 11.92 -3.96
C ILE A 38 3.40 11.50 -3.36
N ARG A 39 2.43 11.14 -4.19
CA ARG A 39 1.24 10.41 -3.75
C ARG A 39 1.59 8.94 -3.70
N TYR A 40 1.70 8.41 -2.50
CA TYR A 40 2.07 7.02 -2.26
C TYR A 40 0.86 6.23 -1.78
N LEU A 41 0.57 5.12 -2.46
CA LEU A 41 -0.54 4.23 -2.12
C LEU A 41 0.00 2.81 -1.93
N VAL A 42 -0.52 2.13 -0.92
CA VAL A 42 -0.28 0.70 -0.67
C VAL A 42 -1.63 0.02 -0.55
N ASP A 43 -1.85 -1.01 -1.35
CA ASP A 43 -3.07 -1.82 -1.36
C ASP A 43 -2.71 -3.23 -0.86
N LEU A 44 -3.19 -3.57 0.33
CA LEU A 44 -3.00 -4.86 0.97
C LEU A 44 -4.26 -5.72 0.74
N ALA A 45 -4.08 -6.89 0.16
CA ALA A 45 -5.13 -7.88 0.06
C ALA A 45 -5.52 -8.46 1.44
N GLU A 46 -6.45 -9.40 1.47
CA GLU A 46 -7.07 -9.91 2.71
C GLU A 46 -6.05 -10.45 3.72
N ILE A 47 -5.09 -11.28 3.26
CA ILE A 47 -4.14 -11.91 4.18
C ILE A 47 -3.15 -10.90 4.78
N PRO A 48 -2.45 -10.06 4.01
CA PRO A 48 -1.60 -9.03 4.60
C PRO A 48 -2.39 -8.02 5.47
N THR A 49 -3.63 -7.72 5.12
CA THR A 49 -4.49 -6.88 5.98
C THR A 49 -4.75 -7.54 7.33
N PHE A 50 -5.11 -8.83 7.31
CA PHE A 50 -5.34 -9.58 8.55
C PHE A 50 -4.07 -9.66 9.41
N GLN A 51 -2.90 -9.86 8.81
CA GLN A 51 -1.62 -9.86 9.51
C GLN A 51 -1.35 -8.50 10.18
N GLU A 52 -1.52 -7.39 9.46
CA GLU A 52 -1.38 -6.03 10.03
C GLU A 52 -2.35 -5.82 11.21
N MET A 53 -3.60 -6.27 11.07
CA MET A 53 -4.58 -6.17 12.16
C MET A 53 -4.15 -6.93 13.40
N GLN A 54 -3.61 -8.13 13.24
CA GLN A 54 -3.13 -8.96 14.37
C GLN A 54 -1.87 -8.37 15.01
N ASP A 55 -0.90 -7.98 14.20
CA ASP A 55 0.41 -7.50 14.66
C ASP A 55 0.31 -6.17 15.42
N TRP A 56 -0.65 -5.32 15.04
CA TRP A 56 -0.82 -3.98 15.61
C TRP A 56 -2.06 -3.82 16.49
N GLY A 57 -2.89 -4.85 16.59
CA GLY A 57 -4.13 -4.79 17.37
C GLY A 57 -5.13 -3.76 16.84
N ILE A 58 -5.20 -3.58 15.50
CA ILE A 58 -6.09 -2.59 14.89
C ILE A 58 -7.41 -3.21 14.46
N VAL A 59 -8.45 -2.37 14.45
CA VAL A 59 -9.79 -2.72 13.98
C VAL A 59 -10.00 -2.14 12.58
N ALA A 60 -10.52 -2.96 11.64
CA ALA A 60 -10.76 -2.56 10.25
C ALA A 60 -12.00 -1.66 10.11
N THR A 61 -12.01 -0.55 10.83
CA THR A 61 -13.08 0.45 10.81
C THR A 61 -12.47 1.85 10.79
N VAL A 62 -12.80 2.62 9.76
CA VAL A 62 -12.31 4.00 9.64
C VAL A 62 -12.79 4.82 10.84
N GLY A 63 -11.87 5.55 11.48
CA GLY A 63 -12.15 6.34 12.67
C GLY A 63 -12.03 5.58 14.00
N ASP A 64 -11.70 4.28 13.98
CA ASP A 64 -11.42 3.54 15.21
C ASP A 64 -10.16 4.08 15.90
N ALA A 65 -10.19 4.18 17.23
CA ALA A 65 -9.10 4.71 18.05
C ALA A 65 -7.78 3.93 17.92
N SER A 66 -7.83 2.64 17.56
CA SER A 66 -6.63 1.83 17.31
C SER A 66 -5.81 2.37 16.14
N LEU A 67 -6.43 3.09 15.20
CA LEU A 67 -5.78 3.65 14.01
C LEU A 67 -5.00 4.94 14.31
N GLU A 68 -5.29 5.64 15.42
CA GLU A 68 -4.66 6.94 15.74
C GLU A 68 -3.13 6.83 15.89
N ARG A 69 -2.64 5.72 16.43
CA ARG A 69 -1.20 5.44 16.56
C ARG A 69 -0.64 4.65 15.38
N TYR A 70 -1.44 3.72 14.86
CA TYR A 70 -1.00 2.86 13.77
C TYR A 70 -0.70 3.66 12.50
N LEU A 71 -1.66 4.46 12.02
CA LEU A 71 -1.55 5.12 10.73
C LEU A 71 -0.35 6.07 10.63
N PRO A 72 -0.10 7.00 11.55
CA PRO A 72 1.10 7.84 11.49
C PRO A 72 2.39 7.03 11.54
N GLY A 73 2.48 6.05 12.43
CA GLY A 73 3.66 5.19 12.56
C GLY A 73 3.95 4.38 11.29
N LYS A 74 2.90 3.81 10.68
CA LYS A 74 3.02 3.05 9.44
C LYS A 74 3.46 3.95 8.28
N MET A 75 2.86 5.14 8.14
CA MET A 75 3.22 6.08 7.08
C MET A 75 4.65 6.58 7.21
N GLU A 76 5.13 6.85 8.44
CA GLU A 76 6.54 7.20 8.67
C GLU A 76 7.49 6.03 8.37
N ALA A 77 7.09 4.80 8.66
CA ALA A 77 7.87 3.61 8.28
C ALA A 77 7.98 3.47 6.76
N LEU A 78 6.87 3.63 6.03
CA LEU A 78 6.84 3.59 4.57
C LEU A 78 7.66 4.75 3.96
N LYS A 79 7.56 5.96 4.51
CA LYS A 79 8.35 7.12 4.07
C LYS A 79 9.86 6.86 4.14
N ARG A 80 10.34 6.16 5.17
CA ARG A 80 11.75 5.80 5.30
C ARG A 80 12.25 4.87 4.18
N GLY A 81 11.37 4.10 3.57
CA GLY A 81 11.68 3.27 2.40
C GLY A 81 11.78 4.04 1.08
N LEU A 82 11.30 5.30 1.04
CA LEU A 82 11.35 6.14 -0.15
C LEU A 82 12.64 6.95 -0.16
N ARG A 83 13.37 6.89 -1.26
CA ARG A 83 14.57 7.69 -1.51
C ARG A 83 14.29 8.65 -2.66
N LEU A 84 14.59 9.91 -2.44
CA LEU A 84 14.44 10.97 -3.42
C LEU A 84 15.69 11.83 -3.40
N ASP A 85 16.30 12.06 -4.55
CA ASP A 85 17.39 13.02 -4.71
C ASP A 85 17.22 13.82 -6.00
N VAL A 86 17.85 14.99 -6.03
CA VAL A 86 17.95 15.83 -7.22
C VAL A 86 19.41 16.17 -7.42
N ASP A 87 19.95 15.81 -8.60
CA ASP A 87 21.36 16.01 -8.97
C ASP A 87 22.33 15.41 -7.94
N GLY A 88 21.95 14.23 -7.36
CA GLY A 88 22.71 13.54 -6.34
C GLY A 88 22.57 14.11 -4.92
N HIS A 89 21.76 15.13 -4.70
CA HIS A 89 21.50 15.71 -3.39
C HIS A 89 20.21 15.14 -2.80
N PRO A 90 20.26 14.41 -1.68
CA PRO A 90 19.07 13.83 -1.06
C PRO A 90 18.06 14.90 -0.63
N LEU A 91 16.79 14.63 -0.87
CA LEU A 91 15.68 15.47 -0.43
C LEU A 91 14.96 14.82 0.75
N SER A 92 14.63 15.62 1.75
CA SER A 92 13.84 15.19 2.90
C SER A 92 12.35 15.25 2.60
N LEU A 93 11.69 14.11 2.65
CA LEU A 93 10.23 14.00 2.50
C LEU A 93 9.54 14.34 3.83
N GLN A 94 8.53 15.18 3.76
CA GLN A 94 7.62 15.49 4.86
C GLN A 94 6.25 14.91 4.56
N THR A 95 5.58 14.37 5.58
CA THR A 95 4.22 13.84 5.46
C THR A 95 3.24 15.03 5.50
N VAL A 96 2.46 15.19 4.43
CA VAL A 96 1.46 16.27 4.31
C VAL A 96 0.09 15.76 4.78
N SER A 97 -0.30 14.57 4.33
CA SER A 97 -1.56 13.94 4.71
C SER A 97 -1.43 12.42 4.65
N THR A 98 -2.30 11.74 5.39
CA THR A 98 -2.41 10.28 5.41
C THR A 98 -3.87 9.87 5.38
N GLU A 99 -4.14 8.70 4.80
CA GLU A 99 -5.47 8.12 4.74
C GLU A 99 -5.42 6.59 4.89
N ILE A 100 -6.50 6.01 5.39
CA ILE A 100 -6.69 4.57 5.48
C ILE A 100 -8.13 4.22 5.14
N LEU A 101 -8.32 3.16 4.35
CA LEU A 101 -9.63 2.64 3.98
C LEU A 101 -9.61 1.11 4.13
N PHE A 102 -10.77 0.53 4.41
CA PHE A 102 -10.98 -0.91 4.49
C PHE A 102 -12.08 -1.37 3.52
N PRO A 103 -11.78 -1.48 2.22
CA PRO A 103 -12.73 -2.04 1.27
C PRO A 103 -13.05 -3.50 1.59
N PRO A 104 -14.26 -3.97 1.25
CA PRO A 104 -14.60 -5.38 1.35
C PRO A 104 -13.77 -6.20 0.35
N GLY A 105 -13.20 -7.30 0.81
CA GLY A 105 -12.47 -8.28 -0.02
C GLY A 105 -13.25 -9.57 -0.21
N ALA A 106 -12.58 -10.60 -0.70
CA ALA A 106 -13.16 -11.91 -0.90
C ALA A 106 -13.55 -12.57 0.43
N GLY A 107 -14.65 -13.32 0.43
CA GLY A 107 -15.11 -14.06 1.61
C GLY A 107 -15.55 -13.19 2.79
N GLY A 108 -15.83 -11.90 2.56
CA GLY A 108 -16.23 -10.95 3.62
C GLY A 108 -15.06 -10.45 4.49
N LEU A 109 -13.83 -10.80 4.15
CA LEU A 109 -12.64 -10.28 4.83
C LEU A 109 -12.32 -8.85 4.32
N PRO A 110 -11.82 -7.95 5.19
CA PRO A 110 -11.40 -6.62 4.73
C PRO A 110 -10.09 -6.68 3.96
N THR A 111 -9.93 -5.78 3.01
CA THR A 111 -8.64 -5.34 2.46
C THR A 111 -8.26 -4.01 3.09
N MET A 112 -7.00 -3.57 2.96
CA MET A 112 -6.56 -2.29 3.51
C MET A 112 -5.89 -1.45 2.42
N LYS A 113 -6.31 -0.20 2.30
CA LYS A 113 -5.66 0.80 1.45
C LYS A 113 -5.08 1.90 2.32
N LEU A 114 -3.78 2.07 2.20
CA LEU A 114 -3.01 3.11 2.87
C LEU A 114 -2.62 4.16 1.84
N GLY A 115 -2.84 5.44 2.15
CA GLY A 115 -2.45 6.55 1.31
C GLY A 115 -1.65 7.59 2.07
N ALA A 116 -0.67 8.20 1.42
CA ALA A 116 0.03 9.36 1.91
C ALA A 116 0.37 10.34 0.79
N LEU A 117 0.36 11.62 1.12
CA LEU A 117 0.99 12.67 0.33
C LEU A 117 2.28 13.08 1.05
N TYR A 118 3.41 12.85 0.42
CA TYR A 118 4.71 13.33 0.87
C TYR A 118 5.15 14.51 0.01
N ARG A 119 5.88 15.46 0.61
CA ARG A 119 6.41 16.64 -0.10
C ARG A 119 7.87 16.87 0.31
N ALA A 120 8.70 17.19 -0.68
CA ALA A 120 10.05 17.71 -0.48
C ALA A 120 10.18 19.07 -1.17
N SER A 121 10.73 20.06 -0.48
CA SER A 121 11.00 21.38 -1.05
C SER A 121 12.23 21.34 -1.97
N LEU A 122 12.14 22.02 -3.08
CA LEU A 122 13.27 22.26 -3.98
C LEU A 122 13.89 23.62 -3.69
N SER A 123 15.22 23.67 -3.72
CA SER A 123 15.93 24.96 -3.60
C SER A 123 15.63 25.83 -4.82
N SER A 124 15.17 27.06 -4.57
CA SER A 124 14.93 28.07 -5.61
C SER A 124 16.25 28.52 -6.23
N GLY A 125 16.28 28.72 -7.55
CA GLY A 125 17.39 29.40 -8.22
C GLY A 125 18.30 28.57 -9.11
N ALA A 126 18.10 27.26 -9.25
CA ALA A 126 18.82 26.48 -10.26
C ALA A 126 18.17 26.68 -11.63
N SER A 127 18.89 27.28 -12.58
CA SER A 127 18.51 27.35 -13.99
C SER A 127 19.07 26.14 -14.73
N GLY A 128 18.24 25.49 -15.56
CA GLY A 128 18.65 24.33 -16.37
C GLY A 128 17.89 23.06 -16.06
N ALA A 129 18.17 22.00 -16.84
CA ALA A 129 17.60 20.67 -16.62
C ALA A 129 18.21 20.05 -15.36
N ARG A 130 17.37 19.43 -14.55
CA ARG A 130 17.78 18.72 -13.32
C ARG A 130 17.39 17.26 -13.43
N VAL A 131 18.17 16.40 -12.79
CA VAL A 131 17.91 14.95 -12.75
C VAL A 131 17.33 14.59 -11.39
N LEU A 132 16.13 14.04 -11.39
CA LEU A 132 15.47 13.52 -10.20
C LEU A 132 15.59 12.00 -10.20
N HIS A 133 16.10 11.45 -9.10
CA HIS A 133 16.11 10.02 -8.84
C HIS A 133 15.12 9.69 -7.74
N TYR A 134 14.28 8.72 -8.01
CA TYR A 134 13.34 8.14 -7.05
C TYR A 134 13.58 6.65 -6.93
N ARG A 135 13.57 6.15 -5.69
CA ARG A 135 13.66 4.72 -5.39
C ARG A 135 12.74 4.37 -4.24
N ASP A 136 11.98 3.30 -4.41
CA ASP A 136 11.19 2.65 -3.37
C ASP A 136 11.86 1.35 -2.96
N THR A 137 12.10 1.18 -1.66
CA THR A 137 12.67 -0.03 -1.06
C THR A 137 11.67 -0.74 -0.14
N ASN A 138 10.43 -0.24 -0.06
CA ASN A 138 9.40 -0.89 0.72
C ASN A 138 9.06 -2.25 0.11
N PHE A 139 8.85 -3.25 0.95
CA PHE A 139 8.47 -4.61 0.54
C PHE A 139 9.43 -5.31 -0.44
N ALA A 140 10.66 -4.84 -0.61
CA ALA A 140 11.63 -5.40 -1.57
C ALA A 140 12.03 -6.87 -1.29
N SER A 141 11.70 -7.38 -0.11
CA SER A 141 12.01 -8.75 0.33
C SER A 141 10.79 -9.68 0.43
N ARG A 142 9.65 -9.28 -0.12
CA ARG A 142 8.42 -10.08 -0.11
C ARG A 142 8.01 -10.55 -1.48
#